data_011534712c0253c86e2eb7e24297ba14
#
_entry.id   011534712c0253c86e2eb7e24297ba14
#
_cell.length_a   1.000
_cell.length_b   1.000
_cell.length_c   1.000
_cell.angle_alpha   90.00
_cell.angle_beta   90.00
_cell.angle_gamma   90.00
#
_symmetry.space_group_name_H-M   'P 1'
#
loop_
_entity.id
_entity.type
_entity.pdbx_description
1 polymer ?
#
loop_
_entity_poly.entity_id
_entity_poly.type
_entity_poly.pdbx_seq_one_letter_code
_entity_poly.pdbx_strand_id
1 'polypeptide(L)'
;MKNIKKSIIATLFLAAFFTSSCEFGDINQDPDNLIEAPIAQQLSNLTVNVGFMSGSDLNRYSSLIMQQYSGQSTGALNQTQQYEQYLITGSDQNNVWSSIYATILNDAENIITTATKTSSPHYSGVAKILKAYTYQIAVDTWGSIPYSETQKLTANTKPKYDADSEIYTNIVKLLDEGIAEV
;
A
#
# COMPACT_ATOMS: atom_id res chain seq x y z
N MET A 1 -21.21 -21.11 67.85
CA MET A 1 -20.07 -21.39 66.95
C MET A 1 -20.41 -22.12 65.65
N LYS A 2 -21.39 -23.03 65.66
CA LYS A 2 -21.74 -23.83 64.45
C LYS A 2 -22.40 -23.03 63.36
N ASN A 3 -23.20 -21.98 63.66
CA ASN A 3 -23.88 -21.13 62.75
C ASN A 3 -22.95 -20.06 62.09
N ILE A 4 -21.96 -19.59 62.84
CA ILE A 4 -20.95 -18.62 62.31
C ILE A 4 -20.07 -19.26 61.25
N LYS A 5 -19.66 -20.51 61.41
CA LYS A 5 -18.92 -21.27 60.39
C LYS A 5 -19.70 -21.47 59.10
N LYS A 6 -21.02 -21.72 59.20
CA LYS A 6 -21.89 -21.85 58.02
C LYS A 6 -22.07 -20.54 57.27
N SER A 7 -22.18 -19.41 58.04
CA SER A 7 -22.29 -18.08 57.44
C SER A 7 -20.98 -17.67 56.68
N ILE A 8 -19.83 -17.95 57.29
CA ILE A 8 -18.53 -17.65 56.65
C ILE A 8 -18.33 -18.48 55.36
N ILE A 9 -18.72 -19.76 55.36
CA ILE A 9 -18.63 -20.62 54.16
C ILE A 9 -19.58 -20.11 53.07
N ALA A 10 -20.80 -19.69 53.41
CA ALA A 10 -21.73 -19.16 52.43
C ALA A 10 -21.26 -17.83 51.84
N THR A 11 -20.63 -16.97 52.64
CA THR A 11 -20.07 -15.69 52.15
C THR A 11 -18.84 -15.91 51.26
N LEU A 12 -17.99 -16.89 51.56
CA LEU A 12 -16.86 -17.28 50.71
C LEU A 12 -17.32 -17.89 49.38
N PHE A 13 -18.37 -18.68 49.39
CA PHE A 13 -18.96 -19.23 48.14
C PHE A 13 -19.58 -18.13 47.29
N LEU A 14 -20.25 -17.15 47.90
CA LEU A 14 -20.84 -16.02 47.18
C LEU A 14 -19.73 -15.12 46.59
N ALA A 15 -18.63 -14.90 47.31
CA ALA A 15 -17.49 -14.11 46.82
C ALA A 15 -16.76 -14.80 45.63
N ALA A 16 -16.72 -16.13 45.61
CA ALA A 16 -16.12 -16.89 44.47
C ALA A 16 -16.93 -16.77 43.19
N PHE A 17 -18.24 -16.49 43.24
CA PHE A 17 -19.08 -16.28 42.06
C PHE A 17 -18.85 -14.90 41.40
N PHE A 18 -18.29 -13.93 42.11
CA PHE A 18 -18.01 -12.60 41.58
C PHE A 18 -16.63 -12.48 40.90
N THR A 19 -15.77 -13.51 40.99
CA THR A 19 -14.44 -13.50 40.35
C THR A 19 -14.42 -14.06 38.92
N SER A 20 -15.54 -14.59 38.41
CA SER A 20 -15.68 -15.03 37.01
C SER A 20 -16.24 -13.93 36.11
N SER A 21 -15.86 -12.69 36.36
CA SER A 21 -16.32 -11.54 35.58
C SER A 21 -15.24 -11.16 34.55
N CYS A 22 -15.63 -11.25 33.30
CA CYS A 22 -15.08 -10.61 32.14
C CYS A 22 -13.67 -11.11 31.72
N GLU A 23 -13.69 -11.96 30.74
CA GLU A 23 -12.63 -12.02 29.72
C GLU A 23 -12.62 -10.67 28.99
N PHE A 24 -11.85 -9.73 29.54
CA PHE A 24 -11.67 -8.39 28.94
C PHE A 24 -10.78 -8.42 27.69
N GLY A 25 -10.29 -9.61 27.31
CA GLY A 25 -9.35 -9.78 26.20
C GLY A 25 -9.96 -9.56 24.83
N ASP A 26 -11.23 -9.94 24.64
CA ASP A 26 -11.86 -9.93 23.30
C ASP A 26 -12.73 -8.70 23.01
N ILE A 27 -13.03 -7.88 23.99
CA ILE A 27 -13.91 -6.69 23.81
C ILE A 27 -13.25 -5.60 22.95
N ASN A 28 -11.95 -5.64 22.81
CA ASN A 28 -11.20 -4.62 22.04
C ASN A 28 -10.92 -5.06 20.58
N GLN A 29 -11.44 -6.18 20.14
CA GLN A 29 -11.46 -6.57 18.74
C GLN A 29 -12.85 -6.23 18.19
N ASP A 30 -12.92 -5.15 17.42
CA ASP A 30 -14.13 -4.79 16.66
C ASP A 30 -14.40 -5.92 15.65
N PRO A 31 -15.50 -6.72 15.82
CA PRO A 31 -15.79 -7.83 14.92
C PRO A 31 -16.14 -7.35 13.51
N ASP A 32 -16.50 -6.06 13.35
CA ASP A 32 -16.86 -5.45 12.08
C ASP A 32 -15.64 -4.81 11.39
N ASN A 33 -14.50 -4.71 12.07
CA ASN A 33 -13.28 -4.16 11.53
C ASN A 33 -12.30 -5.28 11.16
N LEU A 34 -12.20 -5.58 9.88
CA LEU A 34 -11.23 -6.54 9.36
C LEU A 34 -9.83 -6.06 9.69
N ILE A 35 -9.13 -6.77 10.57
CA ILE A 35 -7.74 -6.50 10.94
C ILE A 35 -6.83 -6.64 9.72
N GLU A 36 -7.21 -7.50 8.77
CA GLU A 36 -6.51 -7.73 7.51
C GLU A 36 -7.52 -8.02 6.40
N ALA A 37 -7.47 -7.24 5.31
CA ALA A 37 -8.35 -7.46 4.17
C ALA A 37 -7.99 -8.78 3.45
N PRO A 38 -8.98 -9.56 2.96
CA PRO A 38 -8.71 -10.75 2.16
C PRO A 38 -7.81 -10.44 0.96
N ILE A 39 -6.86 -11.32 0.64
CA ILE A 39 -5.86 -11.13 -0.41
C ILE A 39 -6.48 -10.78 -1.78
N ALA A 40 -7.66 -11.31 -2.08
CA ALA A 40 -8.40 -10.98 -3.31
C ALA A 40 -8.85 -9.51 -3.34
N GLN A 41 -9.25 -8.95 -2.21
CA GLN A 41 -9.60 -7.53 -2.11
C GLN A 41 -8.37 -6.64 -2.19
N GLN A 42 -7.25 -7.05 -1.57
CA GLN A 42 -5.98 -6.36 -1.69
C GLN A 42 -5.51 -6.30 -3.14
N LEU A 43 -5.59 -7.41 -3.90
CA LEU A 43 -5.24 -7.44 -5.32
C LEU A 43 -6.17 -6.56 -6.16
N SER A 44 -7.47 -6.56 -5.88
CA SER A 44 -8.42 -5.66 -6.55
C SER A 44 -8.07 -4.20 -6.32
N ASN A 45 -7.74 -3.81 -5.07
CA ASN A 45 -7.30 -2.47 -4.73
C ASN A 45 -6.00 -2.10 -5.45
N LEU A 46 -5.01 -2.98 -5.45
CA LEU A 46 -3.74 -2.78 -6.16
C LEU A 46 -3.98 -2.53 -7.66
N THR A 47 -4.82 -3.34 -8.30
CA THR A 47 -5.14 -3.20 -9.73
C THR A 47 -5.79 -1.85 -10.04
N VAL A 48 -6.74 -1.41 -9.21
CA VAL A 48 -7.40 -0.11 -9.35
C VAL A 48 -6.39 1.02 -9.18
N ASN A 49 -5.52 0.97 -8.16
CA ASN A 49 -4.53 2.02 -7.91
C ASN A 49 -3.49 2.12 -9.04
N VAL A 50 -3.06 0.99 -9.62
CA VAL A 50 -2.19 0.98 -10.80
C VAL A 50 -2.88 1.61 -12.01
N GLY A 51 -4.18 1.32 -12.22
CA GLY A 51 -4.99 1.94 -13.27
C GLY A 51 -5.12 3.45 -13.07
N PHE A 52 -5.38 3.90 -11.85
CA PHE A 52 -5.44 5.34 -11.53
C PHE A 52 -4.10 6.03 -11.72
N MET A 53 -2.99 5.43 -11.27
CA MET A 53 -1.65 5.99 -11.48
C MET A 53 -1.39 6.30 -12.95
N SER A 54 -1.66 5.34 -13.83
CA SER A 54 -1.41 5.49 -15.27
C SER A 54 -2.41 6.42 -15.95
N GLY A 55 -3.68 6.34 -15.60
CA GLY A 55 -4.79 7.02 -16.28
C GLY A 55 -5.13 8.41 -15.75
N SER A 56 -4.57 8.83 -14.62
CA SER A 56 -4.89 10.13 -14.01
C SER A 56 -3.77 11.16 -14.20
N ASP A 57 -2.98 11.41 -13.17
CA ASP A 57 -2.00 12.51 -13.18
C ASP A 57 -0.90 12.35 -14.24
N LEU A 58 -0.36 11.14 -14.43
CA LEU A 58 0.67 10.92 -15.45
C LEU A 58 0.15 11.14 -16.86
N ASN A 59 -1.08 10.65 -17.15
CA ASN A 59 -1.72 10.90 -18.43
C ASN A 59 -2.01 12.38 -18.63
N ARG A 60 -2.46 13.08 -17.57
CA ARG A 60 -2.68 14.53 -17.60
C ARG A 60 -1.40 15.30 -17.88
N TYR A 61 -0.31 14.99 -17.18
CA TYR A 61 0.98 15.66 -17.40
C TYR A 61 1.50 15.44 -18.81
N SER A 62 1.55 14.19 -19.28
CA SER A 62 2.03 13.88 -20.62
C SER A 62 1.20 14.56 -21.72
N SER A 63 -0.13 14.54 -21.58
CA SER A 63 -1.03 15.14 -22.55
C SER A 63 -0.91 16.67 -22.62
N LEU A 64 -0.73 17.33 -21.47
CA LEU A 64 -0.54 18.78 -21.41
C LEU A 64 0.84 19.20 -21.90
N ILE A 65 1.89 18.49 -21.50
CA ILE A 65 3.27 18.76 -21.96
C ILE A 65 3.39 18.56 -23.47
N MET A 66 2.73 17.55 -24.01
CA MET A 66 2.68 17.28 -25.45
C MET A 66 1.66 18.15 -26.18
N GLN A 67 0.98 19.08 -25.49
CA GLN A 67 0.00 20.02 -26.04
C GLN A 67 -1.16 19.35 -26.77
N GLN A 68 -1.54 18.15 -26.35
CA GLN A 68 -2.72 17.44 -26.89
C GLN A 68 -4.03 18.02 -26.36
N TYR A 69 -3.99 18.60 -25.18
CA TYR A 69 -5.10 19.32 -24.53
C TYR A 69 -4.66 20.72 -24.16
N SER A 70 -5.61 21.64 -24.16
CA SER A 70 -5.39 23.01 -23.73
C SER A 70 -6.31 23.36 -22.56
N GLY A 71 -5.77 24.06 -21.58
CA GLY A 71 -6.54 24.58 -20.46
C GLY A 71 -7.37 25.77 -20.86
N GLN A 72 -8.64 25.80 -20.45
CA GLN A 72 -9.48 26.98 -20.67
C GLN A 72 -8.94 28.17 -19.83
N SER A 73 -8.70 29.30 -20.50
CA SER A 73 -8.31 30.54 -19.83
C SER A 73 -9.50 31.13 -19.06
N THR A 74 -9.34 31.30 -17.75
CA THR A 74 -10.32 31.93 -16.86
C THR A 74 -9.81 33.24 -16.25
N GLY A 75 -8.75 33.81 -16.83
CA GLY A 75 -8.13 35.06 -16.40
C GLY A 75 -6.94 34.92 -15.45
N ALA A 76 -6.93 33.93 -14.54
CA ALA A 76 -5.77 33.57 -13.72
C ALA A 76 -5.15 32.26 -14.22
N LEU A 77 -3.82 32.16 -14.18
CA LEU A 77 -3.09 30.94 -14.54
C LEU A 77 -3.50 29.80 -13.60
N ASN A 78 -4.18 28.81 -14.14
CA ASN A 78 -4.50 27.59 -13.41
C ASN A 78 -3.40 26.52 -13.65
N GLN A 79 -3.45 25.43 -12.87
CA GLN A 79 -2.44 24.35 -12.94
C GLN A 79 -2.32 23.75 -14.35
N THR A 80 -3.41 23.59 -15.08
CA THR A 80 -3.40 23.06 -16.45
C THR A 80 -2.60 23.97 -17.38
N GLN A 81 -2.83 25.29 -17.32
CA GLN A 81 -2.09 26.27 -18.10
C GLN A 81 -0.61 26.36 -17.70
N GLN A 82 -0.29 26.17 -16.40
CA GLN A 82 1.10 26.09 -15.95
C GLN A 82 1.83 24.90 -16.61
N TYR A 83 1.20 23.75 -16.68
CA TYR A 83 1.81 22.56 -17.31
C TYR A 83 1.96 22.70 -18.82
N GLU A 84 1.00 23.34 -19.52
CA GLU A 84 1.14 23.69 -20.92
C GLU A 84 2.33 24.61 -21.20
N GLN A 85 2.64 25.48 -20.24
CA GLN A 85 3.77 26.41 -20.32
C GLN A 85 5.06 25.80 -19.75
N TYR A 86 5.08 24.50 -19.47
CA TYR A 86 6.22 23.78 -18.87
C TYR A 86 6.64 24.32 -17.48
N LEU A 87 5.74 24.99 -16.77
CA LEU A 87 5.96 25.48 -15.41
C LEU A 87 5.64 24.40 -14.37
N ILE A 88 6.39 23.30 -14.44
CA ILE A 88 6.24 22.16 -13.55
C ILE A 88 7.32 22.25 -12.47
N THR A 89 6.91 22.06 -11.23
CA THR A 89 7.80 22.06 -10.06
C THR A 89 7.88 20.67 -9.44
N GLY A 90 8.89 20.41 -8.61
CA GLY A 90 9.02 19.14 -7.91
C GLY A 90 7.81 18.80 -7.04
N SER A 91 7.11 19.80 -6.49
CA SER A 91 5.92 19.58 -5.67
C SER A 91 4.71 19.07 -6.46
N ASP A 92 4.64 19.33 -7.75
CA ASP A 92 3.55 18.84 -8.61
C ASP A 92 3.58 17.32 -8.77
N GLN A 93 4.73 16.71 -8.59
CA GLN A 93 4.93 15.25 -8.69
C GLN A 93 4.68 14.49 -7.37
N ASN A 94 4.48 15.20 -6.26
CA ASN A 94 4.37 14.57 -4.94
C ASN A 94 3.21 13.56 -4.84
N ASN A 95 2.08 13.83 -5.48
CA ASN A 95 0.93 12.92 -5.45
C ASN A 95 1.25 11.59 -6.15
N VAL A 96 1.85 11.66 -7.34
CA VAL A 96 2.22 10.47 -8.11
C VAL A 96 3.29 9.67 -7.38
N TRP A 97 4.32 10.35 -6.85
CA TRP A 97 5.36 9.72 -6.05
C TRP A 97 4.78 8.99 -4.82
N SER A 98 3.91 9.67 -4.09
CA SER A 98 3.25 9.09 -2.91
C SER A 98 2.36 7.91 -3.28
N SER A 99 1.57 8.01 -4.35
CA SER A 99 0.77 6.89 -4.87
C SER A 99 1.63 5.67 -5.19
N ILE A 100 2.76 5.86 -5.84
CA ILE A 100 3.67 4.77 -6.20
C ILE A 100 4.27 4.13 -4.94
N TYR A 101 4.95 4.91 -4.10
CA TYR A 101 5.76 4.36 -3.01
C TYR A 101 4.96 4.03 -1.74
N ALA A 102 4.01 4.87 -1.36
CA ALA A 102 3.25 4.67 -0.14
C ALA A 102 2.03 3.77 -0.31
N THR A 103 1.50 3.66 -1.54
CA THR A 103 0.30 2.84 -1.79
C THR A 103 0.64 1.63 -2.65
N ILE A 104 0.92 1.81 -3.93
CA ILE A 104 0.99 0.71 -4.91
C ILE A 104 2.10 -0.30 -4.57
N LEU A 105 3.32 0.17 -4.38
CA LEU A 105 4.46 -0.71 -4.09
C LEU A 105 4.35 -1.37 -2.72
N ASN A 106 3.77 -0.67 -1.74
CA ASN A 106 3.52 -1.21 -0.41
C ASN A 106 2.43 -2.30 -0.46
N ASP A 107 1.32 -2.05 -1.15
CA ASP A 107 0.25 -3.04 -1.34
C ASP A 107 0.75 -4.27 -2.09
N ALA A 108 1.54 -4.09 -3.15
CA ALA A 108 2.14 -5.19 -3.89
C ALA A 108 3.03 -6.07 -3.01
N GLU A 109 3.88 -5.47 -2.15
CA GLU A 109 4.73 -6.19 -1.22
C GLU A 109 3.94 -6.95 -0.16
N ASN A 110 2.87 -6.34 0.36
CA ASN A 110 1.98 -6.98 1.31
C ASN A 110 1.29 -8.21 0.69
N ILE A 111 0.82 -8.10 -0.57
CA ILE A 111 0.22 -9.22 -1.29
C ILE A 111 1.24 -10.35 -1.50
N ILE A 112 2.45 -10.05 -1.96
CA ILE A 112 3.52 -11.02 -2.18
C ILE A 112 3.84 -11.75 -0.87
N THR A 113 3.97 -11.00 0.22
CA THR A 113 4.25 -11.56 1.55
C THR A 113 3.11 -12.45 2.04
N THR A 114 1.87 -12.01 1.93
CA THR A 114 0.67 -12.77 2.34
C THR A 114 0.50 -14.01 1.47
N ALA A 115 0.66 -13.89 0.15
CA ALA A 115 0.59 -15.00 -0.79
C ALA A 115 1.63 -16.10 -0.47
N THR A 116 2.84 -15.71 -0.09
CA THR A 116 3.89 -16.64 0.33
C THR A 116 3.49 -17.40 1.60
N LYS A 117 2.93 -16.70 2.59
CA LYS A 117 2.46 -17.31 3.85
C LYS A 117 1.28 -18.26 3.64
N THR A 118 0.39 -17.95 2.70
CA THR A 118 -0.83 -18.72 2.43
C THR A 118 -0.68 -19.73 1.29
N SER A 119 0.53 -19.88 0.73
CA SER A 119 0.82 -20.76 -0.41
C SER A 119 -0.10 -20.48 -1.61
N SER A 120 -0.27 -19.22 -1.94
CA SER A 120 -1.16 -18.73 -3.01
C SER A 120 -0.35 -18.05 -4.13
N PRO A 121 0.47 -18.80 -4.91
CA PRO A 121 1.46 -18.24 -5.84
C PRO A 121 0.84 -17.32 -6.91
N HIS A 122 -0.35 -17.61 -7.40
CA HIS A 122 -0.98 -16.78 -8.44
C HIS A 122 -1.20 -15.33 -7.99
N TYR A 123 -1.52 -15.08 -6.71
CA TYR A 123 -1.61 -13.72 -6.18
C TYR A 123 -0.25 -13.03 -6.13
N SER A 124 0.80 -13.76 -5.73
CA SER A 124 2.18 -13.28 -5.75
C SER A 124 2.62 -12.94 -7.17
N GLY A 125 2.37 -13.81 -8.13
CA GLY A 125 2.73 -13.62 -9.53
C GLY A 125 2.11 -12.37 -10.14
N VAL A 126 0.80 -12.19 -9.98
CA VAL A 126 0.12 -10.98 -10.47
C VAL A 126 0.63 -9.72 -9.77
N ALA A 127 0.85 -9.76 -8.45
CA ALA A 127 1.38 -8.62 -7.71
C ALA A 127 2.81 -8.24 -8.15
N LYS A 128 3.67 -9.23 -8.46
CA LYS A 128 5.01 -9.01 -9.02
C LYS A 128 4.97 -8.34 -10.38
N ILE A 129 4.06 -8.77 -11.26
CA ILE A 129 3.86 -8.16 -12.59
C ILE A 129 3.42 -6.70 -12.45
N LEU A 130 2.44 -6.41 -11.60
CA LEU A 130 1.98 -5.05 -11.36
C LEU A 130 3.06 -4.18 -10.69
N LYS A 131 3.85 -4.74 -9.79
CA LYS A 131 5.01 -4.09 -9.18
C LYS A 131 6.07 -3.75 -10.21
N ALA A 132 6.39 -4.68 -11.12
CA ALA A 132 7.33 -4.45 -12.21
C ALA A 132 6.88 -3.31 -13.13
N TYR A 133 5.61 -3.32 -13.54
CA TYR A 133 5.00 -2.24 -14.34
C TYR A 133 5.06 -0.89 -13.61
N THR A 134 4.78 -0.87 -12.31
CA THR A 134 4.85 0.36 -11.50
C THR A 134 6.27 0.93 -11.46
N TYR A 135 7.29 0.08 -11.27
CA TYR A 135 8.68 0.51 -11.30
C TYR A 135 9.12 0.97 -12.68
N GLN A 136 8.64 0.34 -13.77
CA GLN A 136 8.91 0.81 -15.12
C GLN A 136 8.42 2.24 -15.31
N ILE A 137 7.16 2.52 -14.95
CA ILE A 137 6.62 3.89 -15.05
C ILE A 137 7.43 4.87 -14.18
N ALA A 138 7.81 4.45 -12.98
CA ALA A 138 8.58 5.31 -12.09
C ALA A 138 9.98 5.63 -12.66
N VAL A 139 10.70 4.64 -13.18
CA VAL A 139 12.02 4.86 -13.77
C VAL A 139 11.95 5.64 -15.08
N ASP A 140 10.91 5.44 -15.88
CA ASP A 140 10.67 6.21 -17.11
C ASP A 140 10.37 7.68 -16.81
N THR A 141 9.75 7.96 -15.66
CA THR A 141 9.37 9.32 -15.27
C THR A 141 10.53 10.09 -14.63
N TRP A 142 11.33 9.45 -13.77
CA TRP A 142 12.34 10.14 -12.95
C TRP A 142 13.79 9.66 -13.14
N GLY A 143 14.03 8.63 -13.92
CA GLY A 143 15.35 8.02 -14.07
C GLY A 143 15.76 7.22 -12.83
N SER A 144 16.87 7.56 -12.21
CA SER A 144 17.30 6.91 -10.95
C SER A 144 16.31 7.14 -9.84
N ILE A 145 15.86 6.07 -9.21
CA ILE A 145 14.84 6.06 -8.14
C ILE A 145 15.21 5.07 -7.03
N PRO A 146 14.65 5.17 -5.83
CA PRO A 146 14.77 4.14 -4.82
C PRO A 146 14.13 2.83 -5.27
N TYR A 147 14.87 1.73 -5.28
CA TYR A 147 14.41 0.39 -5.65
C TYR A 147 14.84 -0.69 -4.65
N SER A 148 16.15 -0.92 -4.51
CA SER A 148 16.70 -2.06 -3.75
C SER A 148 16.50 -1.97 -2.23
N GLU A 149 16.32 -0.77 -1.72
CA GLU A 149 16.17 -0.50 -0.29
C GLU A 149 14.80 0.02 0.11
N THR A 150 13.83 -0.03 -0.81
CA THR A 150 12.43 0.39 -0.54
C THR A 150 11.65 -0.63 0.28
N GLN A 151 10.47 -0.24 0.74
CA GLN A 151 9.49 -1.09 1.45
C GLN A 151 10.01 -1.70 2.77
N LYS A 152 11.04 -1.07 3.38
CA LYS A 152 11.58 -1.48 4.68
C LYS A 152 10.98 -0.73 5.87
N LEU A 153 9.97 0.11 5.60
CA LEU A 153 9.27 0.92 6.61
C LEU A 153 10.24 1.69 7.51
N THR A 154 10.09 1.53 8.82
CA THR A 154 10.93 2.22 9.83
C THR A 154 12.40 1.73 9.86
N ALA A 155 12.70 0.57 9.26
CA ALA A 155 14.05 0.02 9.24
C ALA A 155 14.99 0.78 8.29
N ASN A 156 14.46 1.41 7.23
CA ASN A 156 15.23 2.31 6.37
C ASN A 156 14.35 3.46 5.86
N THR A 157 14.46 4.61 6.50
CA THR A 157 13.71 5.83 6.13
C THR A 157 14.42 6.69 5.07
N LYS A 158 15.64 6.30 4.65
CA LYS A 158 16.45 7.02 3.64
C LYS A 158 17.03 6.03 2.65
N PRO A 159 16.19 5.38 1.81
CA PRO A 159 16.70 4.44 0.80
C PRO A 159 17.58 5.17 -0.21
N LYS A 160 18.60 4.47 -0.69
CA LYS A 160 19.45 4.97 -1.78
C LYS A 160 18.68 5.01 -3.09
N TYR A 161 19.13 5.86 -4.00
CA TYR A 161 18.70 5.86 -5.39
C TYR A 161 19.55 4.86 -6.16
N ASP A 162 18.90 3.93 -6.84
CA ASP A 162 19.55 2.94 -7.70
C ASP A 162 19.63 3.48 -9.14
N ALA A 163 20.62 3.00 -9.90
CA ALA A 163 20.75 3.38 -11.29
C ALA A 163 19.61 2.80 -12.14
N ASP A 164 19.12 3.55 -13.12
CA ASP A 164 18.05 3.15 -14.03
C ASP A 164 18.33 1.81 -14.72
N SER A 165 19.56 1.59 -15.21
CA SER A 165 19.98 0.35 -15.86
C SER A 165 19.87 -0.88 -14.94
N GLU A 166 20.18 -0.72 -13.65
CA GLU A 166 20.02 -1.78 -12.65
C GLU A 166 18.54 -2.06 -12.38
N ILE A 167 17.74 -1.00 -12.32
CA ILE A 167 16.28 -1.11 -12.10
C ILE A 167 15.64 -1.86 -13.26
N TYR A 168 15.94 -1.54 -14.53
CA TYR A 168 15.42 -2.27 -15.68
C TYR A 168 15.79 -3.76 -15.67
N THR A 169 17.03 -4.08 -15.29
CA THR A 169 17.45 -5.48 -15.13
C THR A 169 16.60 -6.21 -14.10
N ASN A 170 16.30 -5.56 -12.98
CA ASN A 170 15.49 -6.14 -11.93
C ASN A 170 13.99 -6.20 -12.28
N ILE A 171 13.49 -5.25 -13.08
CA ILE A 171 12.12 -5.29 -13.62
C ILE A 171 11.91 -6.55 -14.47
N VAL A 172 12.83 -6.85 -15.38
CA VAL A 172 12.75 -8.07 -16.21
C VAL A 172 12.76 -9.33 -15.35
N LYS A 173 13.65 -9.40 -14.36
CA LYS A 173 13.69 -10.51 -13.42
C LYS A 173 12.37 -10.67 -12.64
N LEU A 174 11.80 -9.56 -12.17
CA LEU A 174 10.54 -9.57 -11.43
C LEU A 174 9.36 -10.03 -12.31
N LEU A 175 9.37 -9.68 -13.61
CA LEU A 175 8.39 -10.18 -14.58
C LEU A 175 8.53 -11.68 -14.79
N ASP A 176 9.76 -12.19 -14.98
CA ASP A 176 10.03 -13.62 -15.16
C ASP A 176 9.56 -14.43 -13.93
N GLU A 177 9.87 -13.94 -12.74
CA GLU A 177 9.38 -14.54 -11.48
C GLU A 177 7.85 -14.52 -11.39
N GLY A 178 7.22 -13.39 -11.74
CA GLY A 178 5.77 -13.25 -11.72
C GLY A 178 5.07 -14.19 -12.71
N ILE A 179 5.59 -14.31 -13.92
CA ILE A 179 5.06 -15.20 -14.96
C ILE A 179 5.19 -16.68 -14.55
N ALA A 180 6.27 -17.04 -13.86
CA ALA A 180 6.47 -18.42 -13.41
C ALA A 180 5.50 -18.83 -12.27
N GLU A 181 4.90 -17.88 -11.56
CA GLU A 181 3.97 -18.11 -10.46
C GLU A 181 2.48 -18.09 -10.90
N VAL A 182 2.16 -17.56 -12.08
CA VAL A 182 0.80 -17.49 -12.62
C VAL A 182 0.46 -18.74 -13.41
#